data_446ceb177ddabfcea9cdb1f7a2349ce9
#
_entry.id   446ceb177ddabfcea9cdb1f7a2349ce9
#
_cell.length_a   1.000
_cell.length_b   1.000
_cell.length_c   1.000
_cell.angle_alpha   90.00
_cell.angle_beta   90.00
_cell.angle_gamma   90.00
#
_symmetry.space_group_name_H-M   'P 1'
#
loop_
_entity.id
_entity.type
_entity.pdbx_description
1 polymer ?
#
loop_
_entity_poly.entity_id
_entity_poly.type
_entity_poly.pdbx_seq_one_letter_code
_entity_poly.pdbx_strand_id
1 'polypeptide(L)'
;MNVLIVGYGVVGKNLHKELEVLKPDIYDIKFKEFDTRKEHYDFAFICVDTPYTQEDPCDCRQVQKAIRENNADIYVIKSTMLPGTANMLQAITGKHIVVSPEYYGGTQHCNNFDFNFTILGGDKEDCLKVQQLRSEEPHV
;
A
#
# COMPACT_ATOMS: atom_id res chain seq x y z
N MET A 1 15.72 7.57 3.23
CA MET A 1 14.29 7.27 3.42
C MET A 1 14.07 5.77 3.23
N ASN A 2 13.38 5.13 4.17
CA ASN A 2 13.13 3.70 4.13
C ASN A 2 11.66 3.43 3.75
N VAL A 3 11.46 2.74 2.64
CA VAL A 3 10.15 2.39 2.10
C VAL A 3 10.01 0.87 2.01
N LEU A 4 8.87 0.36 2.43
CA LEU A 4 8.51 -1.06 2.34
C LEU A 4 7.29 -1.25 1.45
N ILE A 5 7.30 -2.26 0.62
CA ILE A 5 6.13 -2.74 -0.11
C ILE A 5 5.74 -4.11 0.47
N VAL A 6 4.54 -4.23 1.00
CA VAL A 6 3.97 -5.47 1.53
C VAL A 6 2.97 -6.04 0.54
N GLY A 7 3.26 -7.22 0.01
CA GLY A 7 2.50 -7.84 -1.07
C GLY A 7 3.13 -7.57 -2.45
N TYR A 8 3.52 -8.63 -3.14
CA TYR A 8 4.24 -8.53 -4.43
C TYR A 8 3.47 -9.22 -5.57
N GLY A 9 2.17 -8.97 -5.62
CA GLY A 9 1.30 -9.32 -6.74
C GLY A 9 1.32 -8.23 -7.82
N VAL A 10 0.24 -8.11 -8.59
CA VAL A 10 0.13 -7.14 -9.69
C VAL A 10 0.36 -5.71 -9.21
N VAL A 11 -0.33 -5.30 -8.15
CA VAL A 11 -0.24 -3.94 -7.60
C VAL A 11 1.14 -3.67 -7.02
N GLY A 12 1.68 -4.57 -6.21
CA GLY A 12 3.00 -4.41 -5.59
C GLY A 12 4.13 -4.33 -6.61
N LYS A 13 4.07 -5.14 -7.67
CA LYS A 13 5.06 -5.11 -8.76
C LYS A 13 5.01 -3.80 -9.55
N ASN A 14 3.83 -3.29 -9.85
CA ASN A 14 3.67 -2.02 -10.53
C ASN A 14 4.18 -0.86 -9.65
N LEU A 15 3.81 -0.87 -8.38
CA LEU A 15 4.30 0.13 -7.43
C LEU A 15 5.83 0.08 -7.28
N HIS A 16 6.42 -1.11 -7.27
CA HIS A 16 7.88 -1.27 -7.21
C HIS A 16 8.58 -0.56 -8.37
N LYS A 17 8.03 -0.67 -9.59
CA LYS A 17 8.55 0.05 -10.75
C LYS A 17 8.42 1.57 -10.59
N GLU A 18 7.27 2.03 -10.09
CA GLU A 18 7.03 3.46 -9.86
C GLU A 18 7.99 4.04 -8.82
N LEU A 19 8.33 3.28 -7.79
CA LEU A 19 9.19 3.71 -6.69
C LEU A 19 10.64 3.23 -6.78
N GLU A 20 11.06 2.77 -7.95
CA GLU A 20 12.40 2.14 -8.14
C GLU A 20 13.55 3.01 -7.66
N VAL A 21 13.46 4.32 -7.86
CA VAL A 21 14.49 5.28 -7.42
C VAL A 21 14.68 5.27 -5.91
N LEU A 22 13.63 5.01 -5.16
CA LEU A 22 13.65 4.95 -3.70
C LEU A 22 14.19 3.61 -3.17
N LYS A 23 14.38 2.64 -4.05
CA LYS A 23 14.89 1.29 -3.71
C LYS A 23 14.12 0.67 -2.54
N PRO A 24 12.78 0.50 -2.67
CA PRO A 24 11.97 -0.04 -1.58
C PRO A 24 12.35 -1.48 -1.27
N ASP A 25 12.27 -1.84 0.00
CA ASP A 25 12.28 -3.24 0.40
C ASP A 25 10.93 -3.89 0.06
N ILE A 26 10.93 -5.18 -0.18
CA ILE A 26 9.74 -5.93 -0.54
C ILE A 26 9.54 -7.07 0.45
N TYR A 27 8.31 -7.21 0.92
CA TYR A 27 7.92 -8.38 1.69
C TYR A 27 6.64 -8.99 1.13
N ASP A 28 6.67 -10.29 0.91
CA ASP A 28 5.50 -11.10 0.57
C ASP A 28 5.59 -12.42 1.35
N ILE A 29 4.47 -12.85 1.90
CA ILE A 29 4.39 -14.09 2.67
C ILE A 29 4.83 -15.33 1.87
N LYS A 30 4.70 -15.28 0.54
CA LYS A 30 5.16 -16.33 -0.37
C LYS A 30 6.69 -16.48 -0.40
N PHE A 31 7.40 -15.45 0.02
CA PHE A 31 8.86 -15.37 0.00
C PHE A 31 9.44 -15.07 1.39
N LYS A 32 8.74 -15.46 2.44
CA LYS A 32 9.13 -15.14 3.82
C LYS A 32 10.51 -15.66 4.22
N GLU A 33 11.04 -16.67 3.54
CA GLU A 33 12.39 -17.19 3.73
C GLU A 33 13.49 -16.20 3.31
N PHE A 34 13.14 -15.23 2.46
CA PHE A 34 14.03 -14.15 2.03
C PHE A 34 13.69 -12.83 2.72
N ASP A 35 13.12 -12.91 3.92
CA ASP A 35 12.74 -11.72 4.69
C ASP A 35 13.97 -10.94 5.15
N THR A 36 14.15 -9.76 4.55
CA THR A 36 15.23 -8.83 4.86
C THR A 36 14.72 -7.51 5.42
N ARG A 37 13.49 -7.52 5.97
CA ARG A 37 12.86 -6.30 6.50
C ARG A 37 13.69 -5.67 7.60
N LYS A 38 13.69 -4.32 7.60
CA LYS A 38 14.22 -3.49 8.66
C LYS A 38 13.25 -3.42 9.84
N GLU A 39 13.72 -2.96 10.99
CA GLU A 39 12.87 -2.79 12.18
C GLU A 39 11.89 -1.64 12.06
N HIS A 40 12.18 -0.64 11.21
CA HIS A 40 11.33 0.55 11.01
C HIS A 40 11.43 1.07 9.59
N TYR A 41 10.28 1.59 9.10
CA TYR A 41 10.17 2.25 7.79
C TYR A 41 9.50 3.62 7.94
N ASP A 42 9.83 4.54 7.06
CA ASP A 42 9.13 5.83 6.97
C ASP A 42 7.74 5.62 6.35
N PHE A 43 7.66 4.79 5.32
CA PHE A 43 6.41 4.42 4.65
C PHE A 43 6.34 2.91 4.42
N ALA A 44 5.16 2.34 4.67
CA ALA A 44 4.83 0.98 4.28
C ALA A 44 3.61 1.00 3.35
N PHE A 45 3.80 0.60 2.10
CA PHE A 45 2.73 0.44 1.12
C PHE A 45 2.14 -0.95 1.24
N ILE A 46 0.84 -1.02 1.50
CA ILE A 46 0.11 -2.28 1.69
C ILE A 46 -0.61 -2.64 0.39
N CYS A 47 -0.16 -3.70 -0.25
CA CYS A 47 -0.63 -4.18 -1.55
C CYS A 47 -1.14 -5.63 -1.49
N VAL A 48 -1.66 -6.03 -0.33
CA VAL A 48 -2.18 -7.39 -0.12
C VAL A 48 -3.59 -7.54 -0.66
N ASP A 49 -4.01 -8.78 -0.88
CA ASP A 49 -5.35 -9.09 -1.36
C ASP A 49 -6.41 -8.83 -0.28
N THR A 50 -7.58 -8.38 -0.73
CA THR A 50 -8.79 -8.22 0.08
C THR A 50 -9.91 -9.05 -0.56
N PRO A 51 -9.88 -10.40 -0.36
CA PRO A 51 -10.74 -11.29 -1.12
C PRO A 51 -12.21 -11.16 -0.74
N TYR A 52 -13.08 -11.49 -1.68
CA TYR A 52 -14.50 -11.67 -1.44
C TYR A 52 -14.73 -12.97 -0.69
N THR A 53 -15.52 -12.90 0.38
CA THR A 53 -16.08 -14.07 1.05
C THR A 53 -17.59 -13.90 1.15
N GLN A 54 -18.33 -15.00 1.42
CA GLN A 54 -19.80 -14.91 1.62
C GLN A 54 -20.17 -14.03 2.83
N GLU A 55 -19.31 -13.99 3.83
CA GLU A 55 -19.52 -13.24 5.07
C GLU A 55 -19.06 -11.80 4.94
N ASP A 56 -18.06 -11.56 4.09
CA ASP A 56 -17.45 -10.24 3.93
C ASP A 56 -17.07 -10.05 2.45
N PRO A 57 -17.70 -9.08 1.75
CA PRO A 57 -17.40 -8.84 0.33
C PRO A 57 -16.00 -8.26 0.09
N CYS A 58 -15.33 -7.78 1.14
CA CYS A 58 -13.99 -7.22 1.03
C CYS A 58 -13.23 -7.49 2.34
N ASP A 59 -12.71 -8.70 2.47
CA ASP A 59 -12.02 -9.16 3.69
C ASP A 59 -10.67 -8.46 3.85
N CYS A 60 -10.55 -7.57 4.82
CA CYS A 60 -9.34 -6.79 5.07
C CYS A 60 -8.46 -7.34 6.21
N ARG A 61 -8.61 -8.62 6.59
CA ARG A 61 -7.77 -9.23 7.64
C ARG A 61 -6.28 -9.22 7.27
N GLN A 62 -5.95 -9.41 6.00
CA GLN A 62 -4.57 -9.35 5.52
C GLN A 62 -3.99 -7.94 5.64
N VAL A 63 -4.80 -6.92 5.39
CA VAL A 63 -4.41 -5.51 5.58
C VAL A 63 -4.11 -5.23 7.06
N GLN A 64 -4.99 -5.66 7.95
CA GLN A 64 -4.78 -5.52 9.40
C GLN A 64 -3.49 -6.21 9.86
N LYS A 65 -3.26 -7.42 9.39
CA LYS A 65 -2.06 -8.19 9.69
C LYS A 65 -0.80 -7.46 9.20
N ALA A 66 -0.81 -6.94 7.98
CA ALA A 66 0.30 -6.20 7.41
C ALA A 66 0.64 -4.95 8.24
N ILE A 67 -0.37 -4.22 8.73
CA ILE A 67 -0.17 -3.05 9.59
C ILE A 67 0.45 -3.46 10.93
N ARG A 68 -0.02 -4.55 11.52
CA ARG A 68 0.47 -5.00 12.84
C ARG A 68 1.87 -5.59 12.80
N GLU A 69 2.22 -6.29 11.74
CA GLU A 69 3.50 -7.00 11.60
C GLU A 69 4.64 -6.13 11.05
N ASN A 70 4.34 -4.94 10.57
CA ASN A 70 5.34 -4.03 10.01
C ASN A 70 5.30 -2.70 10.74
N ASN A 71 6.45 -2.16 11.06
CA ASN A 71 6.57 -0.89 11.78
C ASN A 71 6.92 0.25 10.81
N ALA A 72 5.99 1.18 10.65
CA ALA A 72 6.17 2.33 9.79
C ALA A 72 5.52 3.58 10.39
N ASP A 73 5.99 4.75 9.98
CA ASP A 73 5.38 6.02 10.38
C ASP A 73 4.03 6.22 9.71
N ILE A 74 3.95 5.94 8.40
CA ILE A 74 2.72 6.05 7.62
C ILE A 74 2.51 4.77 6.82
N TYR A 75 1.29 4.23 6.90
CA TYR A 75 0.85 3.09 6.08
C TYR A 75 0.01 3.60 4.94
N VAL A 76 0.43 3.31 3.71
CA VAL A 76 -0.30 3.68 2.48
C VAL A 76 -1.00 2.43 1.95
N ILE A 77 -2.31 2.41 2.03
CA ILE A 77 -3.11 1.24 1.64
C ILE A 77 -3.47 1.34 0.15
N LYS A 78 -2.90 0.47 -0.64
CA LYS A 78 -3.22 0.30 -2.07
C LYS A 78 -4.31 -0.74 -2.30
N SER A 79 -4.52 -1.63 -1.34
CA SER A 79 -5.56 -2.67 -1.39
C SER A 79 -6.95 -2.04 -1.47
N THR A 80 -7.86 -2.70 -2.20
CA THR A 80 -9.26 -2.29 -2.25
C THR A 80 -9.92 -2.52 -0.90
N MET A 81 -10.63 -1.51 -0.39
CA MET A 81 -11.35 -1.58 0.87
C MET A 81 -12.72 -0.92 0.75
N LEU A 82 -13.68 -1.37 1.57
CA LEU A 82 -14.98 -0.72 1.68
C LEU A 82 -14.83 0.68 2.31
N PRO A 83 -15.72 1.62 1.95
CA PRO A 83 -15.75 2.94 2.60
C PRO A 83 -15.85 2.81 4.13
N GLY A 84 -15.09 3.62 4.85
CA GLY A 84 -15.04 3.60 6.31
C GLY A 84 -14.01 2.64 6.92
N THR A 85 -13.46 1.72 6.15
CA THR A 85 -12.47 0.74 6.64
C THR A 85 -11.19 1.43 7.13
N ALA A 86 -10.69 2.43 6.44
CA ALA A 86 -9.50 3.16 6.85
C ALA A 86 -9.69 3.86 8.20
N ASN A 87 -10.83 4.48 8.42
CA ASN A 87 -11.16 5.11 9.71
C ASN A 87 -11.21 4.08 10.84
N MET A 88 -11.80 2.91 10.57
CA MET A 88 -11.82 1.79 11.53
C MET A 88 -10.39 1.33 11.86
N LEU A 89 -9.55 1.14 10.84
CA LEU A 89 -8.17 0.71 11.03
C LEU A 89 -7.36 1.72 11.85
N GLN A 90 -7.52 3.02 11.60
CA GLN A 90 -6.91 4.07 12.41
C GLN A 90 -7.35 3.99 13.87
N ALA A 91 -8.65 3.79 14.11
CA ALA A 91 -9.21 3.71 15.45
C ALA A 91 -8.67 2.50 16.25
N ILE A 92 -8.56 1.34 15.61
CA ILE A 92 -8.14 0.10 16.31
C ILE A 92 -6.62 -0.05 16.39
N THR A 93 -5.85 0.56 15.52
CA THR A 93 -4.38 0.44 15.50
C THR A 93 -3.66 1.65 16.08
N GLY A 94 -4.29 2.81 16.09
CA GLY A 94 -3.65 4.07 16.46
C GLY A 94 -2.59 4.54 15.46
N LYS A 95 -2.57 3.98 14.25
CA LYS A 95 -1.55 4.26 13.23
C LYS A 95 -2.01 5.31 12.23
N HIS A 96 -1.05 5.98 11.59
CA HIS A 96 -1.28 6.92 10.50
C HIS A 96 -1.53 6.15 9.20
N ILE A 97 -2.71 6.29 8.63
CA ILE A 97 -3.15 5.54 7.46
C ILE A 97 -3.60 6.50 6.35
N VAL A 98 -3.03 6.32 5.16
CA VAL A 98 -3.43 6.98 3.93
C VAL A 98 -3.93 5.92 2.96
N VAL A 99 -5.09 6.15 2.34
CA VAL A 99 -5.62 5.29 1.28
C VAL A 99 -5.21 5.85 -0.07
N SER A 100 -4.64 5.01 -0.91
CA SER A 100 -4.24 5.37 -2.27
C SER A 100 -4.75 4.30 -3.23
N PRO A 101 -6.02 4.38 -3.67
CA PRO A 101 -6.62 3.35 -4.52
C PRO A 101 -5.81 3.11 -5.79
N GLU A 102 -5.75 1.85 -6.21
CA GLU A 102 -5.06 1.45 -7.41
C GLU A 102 -6.06 1.17 -8.53
N TYR A 103 -5.69 1.51 -9.75
CA TYR A 103 -6.52 1.29 -10.94
C TYR A 103 -6.07 0.08 -11.76
N TYR A 104 -4.91 -0.50 -11.43
CA TYR A 104 -4.43 -1.72 -12.07
C TYR A 104 -5.15 -2.93 -11.50
N GLY A 105 -5.45 -3.88 -12.34
CA GLY A 105 -6.06 -5.13 -11.94
C GLY A 105 -5.46 -6.30 -12.70
N GLY A 106 -5.83 -7.51 -12.32
CA GLY A 106 -5.41 -8.74 -13.01
C GLY A 106 -6.12 -8.98 -14.35
N THR A 107 -7.03 -8.10 -14.75
CA THR A 107 -7.77 -8.22 -16.01
C THR A 107 -7.15 -7.35 -17.10
N GLN A 108 -7.24 -7.81 -18.34
CA GLN A 108 -6.76 -7.05 -19.50
C GLN A 108 -7.42 -5.67 -19.62
N HIS A 109 -8.67 -5.56 -19.18
CA HIS A 109 -9.42 -4.30 -19.20
C HIS A 109 -8.77 -3.22 -18.32
N CYS A 110 -8.28 -3.58 -17.16
CA CYS A 110 -7.63 -2.66 -16.23
C CYS A 110 -6.23 -2.21 -16.71
N ASN A 111 -5.56 -3.02 -17.53
CA ASN A 111 -4.22 -2.72 -18.02
C ASN A 111 -4.18 -1.66 -19.13
N ASN A 112 -5.34 -1.30 -19.70
CA ASN A 112 -5.43 -0.35 -20.82
C ASN A 112 -5.69 1.10 -20.37
N PHE A 113 -5.84 1.35 -19.06
CA PHE A 113 -6.04 2.70 -18.54
C PHE A 113 -4.70 3.36 -18.23
N ASP A 114 -4.48 4.51 -18.85
CA ASP A 114 -3.33 5.38 -18.58
C ASP A 114 -3.79 6.49 -17.62
N PHE A 115 -3.60 6.25 -16.33
CA PHE A 115 -3.94 7.19 -15.27
C PHE A 115 -2.70 8.01 -14.89
N ASN A 116 -2.76 9.31 -15.15
CA ASN A 116 -1.71 10.26 -14.83
C ASN A 116 -1.99 11.07 -13.55
N PHE A 117 -2.84 10.53 -12.68
CA PHE A 117 -3.16 11.13 -11.38
C PHE A 117 -3.17 10.07 -10.28
N THR A 118 -2.98 10.52 -9.06
CA THR A 118 -3.04 9.68 -7.86
C THR A 118 -4.06 10.27 -6.90
N ILE A 119 -4.90 9.41 -6.31
CA ILE A 119 -5.83 9.79 -5.26
C ILE A 119 -5.20 9.41 -3.91
N LEU A 120 -5.21 10.35 -2.97
CA LEU A 120 -4.79 10.13 -1.59
C LEU A 120 -5.94 10.54 -0.67
N GLY A 121 -6.32 9.65 0.23
CA GLY A 121 -7.36 9.90 1.22
C GLY A 121 -6.86 9.63 2.63
N GLY A 122 -7.08 10.58 3.53
CA GLY A 122 -6.64 10.47 4.91
C GLY A 122 -6.40 11.84 5.52
N ASP A 123 -5.62 11.89 6.60
CA ASP A 123 -5.19 13.16 7.19
C ASP A 123 -4.38 13.98 6.18
N LYS A 124 -4.65 15.28 6.13
CA LYS A 124 -4.04 16.18 5.15
C LYS A 124 -2.51 16.19 5.23
N GLU A 125 -1.97 16.22 6.43
CA GLU A 125 -0.52 16.27 6.65
C GLU A 125 0.14 14.97 6.18
N ASP A 126 -0.47 13.83 6.51
CA ASP A 126 0.01 12.52 6.06
C ASP A 126 -0.07 12.38 4.54
N CYS A 127 -1.16 12.83 3.92
CA CYS A 127 -1.30 12.84 2.46
C CYS A 127 -0.22 13.68 1.79
N LEU A 128 0.12 14.85 2.36
CA LEU A 128 1.19 15.71 1.83
C LEU A 128 2.56 15.01 1.89
N LYS A 129 2.84 14.28 2.96
CA LYS A 129 4.09 13.50 3.08
C LYS A 129 4.18 12.41 2.01
N VAL A 130 3.09 11.71 1.74
CA VAL A 130 3.02 10.71 0.67
C VAL A 130 3.18 11.35 -0.71
N GLN A 131 2.57 12.51 -0.92
CA GLN A 131 2.71 13.26 -2.17
C GLN A 131 4.15 13.68 -2.42
N GLN A 132 4.85 14.17 -1.39
CA GLN A 132 6.26 14.55 -1.49
C GLN A 132 7.15 13.38 -1.86
N LEU A 133 6.87 12.19 -1.33
CA LEU A 133 7.58 10.96 -1.67
C LEU A 133 7.57 10.70 -3.19
N ARG A 134 6.41 10.90 -3.83
CA ARG A 134 6.26 10.72 -5.28
C ARG A 134 6.87 11.85 -6.10
N SER A 135 6.96 13.05 -5.57
CA SER A 135 7.57 14.18 -6.29
C SER A 135 9.10 14.11 -6.36
N GLU A 136 9.72 13.25 -5.57
CA GLU A 136 11.16 12.97 -5.64
C GLU A 136 11.51 12.00 -6.78
N GLU A 137 10.51 11.42 -7.44
CA GLU A 137 10.73 10.63 -8.66
C GLU A 137 11.15 11.56 -9.80
N PRO A 138 12.19 11.21 -10.55
CA PRO A 138 12.52 11.98 -11.73
C PRO A 138 11.35 11.89 -12.72
N HIS A 139 10.76 13.04 -13.01
CA HIS A 139 9.77 13.14 -14.08
C HIS A 139 10.46 12.81 -15.40
N VAL A 140 10.15 11.66 -15.92
CA VAL A 140 10.59 11.26 -17.25
C VAL A 140 9.62 11.83 -18.28
#